data_3a22adb921d0a87686a10a4daf99d902
#
_entry.id   3a22adb921d0a87686a10a4daf99d902
#
_cell.length_a   1.000
_cell.length_b   1.000
_cell.length_c   1.000
_cell.angle_alpha   90.00
_cell.angle_beta   90.00
_cell.angle_gamma   90.00
#
_symmetry.space_group_name_H-M   'P 1'
#
loop_
_entity.id
_entity.type
_entity.pdbx_description
1 polymer ?
#
loop_
_entity_poly.entity_id
_entity_poly.type
_entity_poly.pdbx_seq_one_letter_code
_entity_poly.pdbx_strand_id
1 'polypeptide(L)'
;MDNQSHEIAKLIRQEFFVYRNGLLADTLKNAGDTHKMIFGLNLSQITDIAKRFEANELVASELWNSNTTRECRLIAPMLFPIDKFDEETAYKWISEVENTEVADNLCHKLLRNTPFASNLCLKFVNGSTLERYTAIILAINLITIGKTLDIEALQRFALTEIDSNNPTTLPVAKRLIEDIAEYKNFNL
;
A
#
# COMPACT_ATOMS: atom_id res chain seq x y z
N MET A 1 21.59 -4.89 -12.60
CA MET A 1 20.32 -4.39 -13.19
C MET A 1 20.29 -4.85 -14.62
N ASP A 2 19.20 -5.49 -15.01
CA ASP A 2 19.00 -5.86 -16.42
C ASP A 2 18.66 -4.58 -17.22
N ASN A 3 19.36 -4.36 -18.34
CA ASN A 3 19.20 -3.16 -19.18
C ASN A 3 17.74 -3.02 -19.71
N GLN A 4 17.08 -4.15 -19.96
CA GLN A 4 15.70 -4.19 -20.42
C GLN A 4 14.69 -3.70 -19.37
N SER A 5 14.84 -4.12 -18.12
CA SER A 5 13.97 -3.69 -17.03
C SER A 5 14.09 -2.18 -16.76
N HIS A 6 15.31 -1.63 -16.85
CA HIS A 6 15.55 -0.20 -16.74
C HIS A 6 14.84 0.60 -17.83
N GLU A 7 14.92 0.15 -19.11
CA GLU A 7 14.23 0.84 -20.21
C GLU A 7 12.69 0.78 -20.03
N ILE A 8 12.14 -0.34 -19.55
CA ILE A 8 10.70 -0.44 -19.25
C ILE A 8 10.32 0.55 -18.14
N ALA A 9 11.07 0.61 -17.04
CA ALA A 9 10.80 1.55 -15.94
C ALA A 9 10.87 3.01 -16.44
N LYS A 10 11.77 3.32 -17.37
CA LYS A 10 11.87 4.63 -18.00
C LYS A 10 10.66 4.94 -18.88
N LEU A 11 10.18 3.98 -19.69
CA LEU A 11 8.94 4.14 -20.46
C LEU A 11 7.73 4.41 -19.56
N ILE A 12 7.60 3.70 -18.43
CA ILE A 12 6.54 3.95 -17.45
C ILE A 12 6.61 5.39 -16.92
N ARG A 13 7.80 5.89 -16.58
CA ARG A 13 7.98 7.28 -16.13
C ARG A 13 7.62 8.29 -17.21
N GLN A 14 7.85 7.97 -18.48
CA GLN A 14 7.45 8.83 -19.60
C GLN A 14 5.92 8.94 -19.71
N GLU A 15 5.18 7.86 -19.44
CA GLU A 15 3.71 7.89 -19.38
C GLU A 15 3.20 8.87 -18.33
N PHE A 16 3.89 9.02 -17.18
CA PHE A 16 3.49 10.00 -16.17
C PHE A 16 3.53 11.44 -16.69
N PHE A 17 4.48 11.78 -17.57
CA PHE A 17 4.52 13.10 -18.21
C PHE A 17 3.33 13.34 -19.13
N VAL A 18 2.85 12.31 -19.81
CA VAL A 18 1.70 12.42 -20.72
C VAL A 18 0.44 12.79 -19.96
N TYR A 19 0.24 12.20 -18.77
CA TYR A 19 -0.95 12.38 -17.94
C TYR A 19 -0.79 13.41 -16.83
N ARG A 20 0.31 14.16 -16.79
CA ARG A 20 0.60 15.11 -15.70
C ARG A 20 -0.52 16.13 -15.50
N ASN A 21 -0.83 16.39 -14.25
CA ASN A 21 -1.80 17.39 -13.83
C ASN A 21 -1.20 18.27 -12.72
N GLY A 22 -0.75 19.47 -13.10
CA GLY A 22 -0.11 20.41 -12.16
C GLY A 22 -1.03 20.83 -11.02
N LEU A 23 -2.33 21.03 -11.28
CA LEU A 23 -3.29 21.42 -10.25
C LEU A 23 -3.43 20.34 -9.17
N LEU A 24 -3.52 19.06 -9.58
CA LEU A 24 -3.57 17.95 -8.63
C LEU A 24 -2.23 17.78 -7.89
N ALA A 25 -1.10 17.95 -8.58
CA ALA A 25 0.22 17.91 -7.95
C ALA A 25 0.37 18.97 -6.86
N ASP A 26 -0.06 20.21 -7.12
CA ASP A 26 -0.04 21.29 -6.15
C ASP A 26 -1.01 21.02 -4.97
N THR A 27 -2.19 20.46 -5.26
CA THR A 27 -3.15 20.05 -4.21
C THR A 27 -2.55 18.99 -3.29
N LEU A 28 -1.88 17.97 -3.83
CA LEU A 28 -1.23 16.91 -3.04
C LEU A 28 -0.08 17.47 -2.18
N LYS A 29 0.76 18.35 -2.73
CA LYS A 29 1.82 19.03 -1.96
C LYS A 29 1.25 19.85 -0.81
N ASN A 30 0.20 20.63 -1.06
CA ASN A 30 -0.46 21.44 -0.04
C ASN A 30 -1.16 20.58 1.02
N ALA A 31 -1.56 19.35 0.67
CA ALA A 31 -2.10 18.36 1.61
C ALA A 31 -1.01 17.62 2.42
N GLY A 32 0.27 17.91 2.18
CA GLY A 32 1.38 17.37 2.97
C GLY A 32 2.11 16.18 2.31
N ASP A 33 1.91 15.91 1.03
CA ASP A 33 2.72 14.91 0.33
C ASP A 33 4.18 15.38 0.23
N THR A 34 5.09 14.54 0.73
CA THR A 34 6.52 14.85 0.87
C THR A 34 7.39 14.44 -0.30
N HIS A 35 6.83 13.77 -1.31
CA HIS A 35 7.59 13.37 -2.49
C HIS A 35 8.16 14.60 -3.23
N LYS A 36 9.43 14.50 -3.65
CA LYS A 36 10.10 15.59 -4.40
C LYS A 36 9.45 15.81 -5.76
N MET A 37 8.96 14.73 -6.39
CA MET A 37 8.32 14.74 -7.70
C MET A 37 6.93 14.15 -7.61
N ILE A 38 5.94 14.94 -8.04
CA ILE A 38 4.53 14.56 -8.11
C ILE A 38 4.04 14.99 -9.49
N PHE A 39 3.64 14.04 -10.32
CA PHE A 39 3.05 14.33 -11.62
C PHE A 39 1.57 14.69 -11.54
N GLY A 40 0.92 14.32 -10.43
CA GLY A 40 -0.50 14.59 -10.18
C GLY A 40 -1.44 13.67 -10.94
N LEU A 41 -1.06 12.40 -11.11
CA LEU A 41 -1.96 11.38 -11.63
C LEU A 41 -2.89 10.88 -10.53
N ASN A 42 -4.15 10.64 -10.88
CA ASN A 42 -5.05 9.90 -10.00
C ASN A 42 -4.80 8.39 -10.09
N LEU A 43 -5.32 7.65 -9.12
CA LEU A 43 -5.06 6.20 -9.01
C LEU A 43 -5.61 5.40 -10.20
N SER A 44 -6.70 5.86 -10.84
CA SER A 44 -7.25 5.24 -12.05
C SER A 44 -6.26 5.36 -13.22
N GLN A 45 -5.70 6.53 -13.44
CA GLN A 45 -4.69 6.76 -14.48
C GLN A 45 -3.43 5.89 -14.25
N ILE A 46 -2.95 5.81 -13.00
CA ILE A 46 -1.82 4.95 -12.65
C ILE A 46 -2.15 3.48 -12.91
N THR A 47 -3.35 3.04 -12.56
CA THR A 47 -3.83 1.67 -12.81
C THR A 47 -3.91 1.37 -14.33
N ASP A 48 -4.37 2.33 -15.12
CA ASP A 48 -4.48 2.15 -16.57
C ASP A 48 -3.11 2.16 -17.27
N ILE A 49 -2.13 2.88 -16.73
CA ILE A 49 -0.74 2.77 -17.17
C ILE A 49 -0.20 1.38 -16.82
N ALA A 50 -0.37 0.92 -15.57
CA ALA A 50 0.14 -0.38 -15.14
C ALA A 50 -0.35 -1.53 -16.03
N LYS A 51 -1.64 -1.52 -16.45
CA LYS A 51 -2.23 -2.54 -17.33
C LYS A 51 -1.57 -2.67 -18.70
N ARG A 52 -0.78 -1.69 -19.15
CA ARG A 52 -0.10 -1.71 -20.44
C ARG A 52 1.25 -2.43 -20.40
N PHE A 53 1.72 -2.77 -19.21
CA PHE A 53 3.00 -3.41 -18.98
C PHE A 53 2.80 -4.77 -18.32
N GLU A 54 3.64 -5.73 -18.69
CA GLU A 54 3.67 -7.04 -18.03
C GLU A 54 4.26 -6.91 -16.62
N ALA A 55 3.74 -7.71 -15.69
CA ALA A 55 4.28 -7.78 -14.34
C ALA A 55 5.74 -8.26 -14.39
N ASN A 56 6.63 -7.50 -13.74
CA ASN A 56 8.07 -7.77 -13.72
C ASN A 56 8.67 -7.30 -12.39
N GLU A 57 9.30 -8.24 -11.69
CA GLU A 57 9.90 -8.01 -10.37
C GLU A 57 10.98 -6.91 -10.39
N LEU A 58 11.88 -6.92 -11.40
CA LEU A 58 12.97 -5.95 -11.49
C LEU A 58 12.44 -4.54 -11.79
N VAL A 59 11.44 -4.44 -12.68
CA VAL A 59 10.77 -3.17 -12.99
C VAL A 59 10.05 -2.63 -11.76
N ALA A 60 9.27 -3.46 -11.09
CA ALA A 60 8.55 -3.07 -9.88
C ALA A 60 9.49 -2.63 -8.76
N SER A 61 10.58 -3.37 -8.54
CA SER A 61 11.60 -3.04 -7.54
C SER A 61 12.34 -1.74 -7.88
N GLU A 62 12.65 -1.47 -9.14
CA GLU A 62 13.26 -0.21 -9.57
C GLU A 62 12.33 0.98 -9.34
N LEU A 63 11.04 0.82 -9.67
CA LEU A 63 10.04 1.87 -9.45
C LEU A 63 9.80 2.09 -7.95
N TRP A 64 9.73 1.03 -7.15
CA TRP A 64 9.62 1.13 -5.69
C TRP A 64 10.81 1.88 -5.08
N ASN A 65 12.03 1.58 -5.50
CA ASN A 65 13.24 2.26 -5.04
C ASN A 65 13.34 3.73 -5.50
N SER A 66 12.49 4.16 -6.46
CA SER A 66 12.39 5.57 -6.87
C SER A 66 11.50 6.37 -5.89
N ASN A 67 11.85 6.34 -4.61
CA ASN A 67 11.10 6.91 -3.47
C ASN A 67 10.92 8.44 -3.50
N THR A 68 11.57 9.13 -4.40
CA THR A 68 11.38 10.56 -4.60
C THR A 68 10.18 10.91 -5.49
N THR A 69 9.58 9.92 -6.17
CA THR A 69 8.49 10.10 -7.14
C THR A 69 7.26 9.34 -6.66
N ARG A 70 6.18 10.08 -6.34
CA ARG A 70 4.91 9.51 -5.83
C ARG A 70 4.35 8.41 -6.75
N GLU A 71 4.24 8.68 -8.05
CA GLU A 71 3.64 7.76 -9.00
C GLU A 71 4.45 6.47 -9.17
N CYS A 72 5.77 6.51 -8.98
CA CYS A 72 6.60 5.32 -8.96
C CYS A 72 6.26 4.41 -7.78
N ARG A 73 6.07 4.99 -6.58
CA ARG A 73 5.66 4.24 -5.38
C ARG A 73 4.27 3.62 -5.53
N LEU A 74 3.35 4.32 -6.20
CA LEU A 74 1.99 3.84 -6.38
C LEU A 74 1.86 2.77 -7.48
N ILE A 75 2.65 2.82 -8.55
CA ILE A 75 2.55 1.84 -9.64
C ILE A 75 3.30 0.54 -9.33
N ALA A 76 4.38 0.60 -8.55
CA ALA A 76 5.23 -0.56 -8.27
C ALA A 76 4.46 -1.79 -7.72
N PRO A 77 3.54 -1.66 -6.75
CA PRO A 77 2.73 -2.78 -6.26
C PRO A 77 1.82 -3.42 -7.32
N MET A 78 1.50 -2.70 -8.40
CA MET A 78 0.65 -3.20 -9.48
C MET A 78 1.42 -4.02 -10.51
N LEU A 79 2.75 -3.88 -10.52
CA LEU A 79 3.66 -4.51 -11.48
C LEU A 79 4.48 -5.65 -10.89
N PHE A 80 4.43 -5.86 -9.56
CA PHE A 80 5.17 -6.95 -8.95
C PHE A 80 4.41 -8.28 -9.15
N PRO A 81 5.06 -9.33 -9.74
CA PRO A 81 4.45 -10.65 -9.87
C PRO A 81 4.17 -11.26 -8.49
N ILE A 82 2.92 -11.61 -8.23
CA ILE A 82 2.49 -12.08 -6.90
C ILE A 82 3.18 -13.36 -6.45
N ASP A 83 3.47 -14.25 -7.38
CA ASP A 83 4.15 -15.52 -7.17
C ASP A 83 5.64 -15.39 -6.80
N LYS A 84 6.22 -14.20 -7.03
CA LYS A 84 7.61 -13.87 -6.67
C LYS A 84 7.72 -12.96 -5.45
N PHE A 85 6.59 -12.45 -4.95
CA PHE A 85 6.57 -11.53 -3.82
C PHE A 85 6.58 -12.33 -2.51
N ASP A 86 7.72 -12.38 -1.85
CA ASP A 86 7.93 -13.13 -0.60
C ASP A 86 7.73 -12.26 0.66
N GLU A 87 7.75 -12.91 1.84
CA GLU A 87 7.60 -12.22 3.11
C GLU A 87 8.73 -11.24 3.41
N GLU A 88 9.96 -11.54 3.01
CA GLU A 88 11.12 -10.66 3.24
C GLU A 88 10.96 -9.36 2.47
N THR A 89 10.59 -9.45 1.20
CA THR A 89 10.27 -8.28 0.37
C THR A 89 9.08 -7.51 0.93
N ALA A 90 8.05 -8.20 1.44
CA ALA A 90 6.90 -7.55 2.06
C ALA A 90 7.31 -6.76 3.33
N TYR A 91 8.13 -7.34 4.21
CA TYR A 91 8.65 -6.64 5.39
C TYR A 91 9.44 -5.39 5.00
N LYS A 92 10.34 -5.52 4.01
CA LYS A 92 11.11 -4.39 3.50
C LYS A 92 10.19 -3.29 2.96
N TRP A 93 9.25 -3.64 2.09
CA TRP A 93 8.36 -2.63 1.48
C TRP A 93 7.45 -1.95 2.50
N ILE A 94 6.94 -2.68 3.50
CA ILE A 94 6.15 -2.10 4.59
C ILE A 94 6.98 -1.13 5.42
N SER A 95 8.24 -1.45 5.75
CA SER A 95 9.13 -0.56 6.51
C SER A 95 9.57 0.68 5.74
N GLU A 96 9.47 0.65 4.41
CA GLU A 96 9.81 1.75 3.51
C GLU A 96 8.61 2.63 3.11
N VAL A 97 7.40 2.35 3.65
CA VAL A 97 6.21 3.18 3.42
C VAL A 97 6.39 4.56 4.05
N GLU A 98 6.22 5.62 3.24
CA GLU A 98 6.44 7.00 3.68
C GLU A 98 5.16 7.80 3.98
N ASN A 99 3.99 7.30 3.54
CA ASN A 99 2.69 7.94 3.83
C ASN A 99 1.52 6.94 3.71
N THR A 100 0.34 7.39 4.12
CA THR A 100 -0.86 6.54 4.13
C THR A 100 -1.36 6.15 2.74
N GLU A 101 -1.20 7.02 1.73
CA GLU A 101 -1.59 6.69 0.36
C GLU A 101 -0.79 5.52 -0.22
N VAL A 102 0.51 5.50 0.03
CA VAL A 102 1.39 4.39 -0.39
C VAL A 102 1.01 3.12 0.38
N ALA A 103 0.73 3.21 1.69
CA ALA A 103 0.27 2.09 2.50
C ALA A 103 -1.03 1.47 1.95
N ASP A 104 -2.04 2.32 1.73
CA ASP A 104 -3.35 1.90 1.21
C ASP A 104 -3.21 1.17 -0.14
N ASN A 105 -2.43 1.76 -1.03
CA ASN A 105 -2.23 1.22 -2.37
C ASN A 105 -1.44 -0.11 -2.33
N LEU A 106 -0.38 -0.20 -1.52
CA LEU A 106 0.41 -1.42 -1.31
C LEU A 106 -0.48 -2.55 -0.78
N CYS A 107 -1.29 -2.28 0.25
CA CYS A 107 -2.22 -3.25 0.82
C CYS A 107 -3.26 -3.72 -0.21
N HIS A 108 -3.89 -2.77 -0.91
CA HIS A 108 -4.99 -3.06 -1.84
C HIS A 108 -4.52 -3.75 -3.12
N LYS A 109 -3.38 -3.38 -3.67
CA LYS A 109 -2.93 -3.89 -4.97
C LYS A 109 -2.09 -5.16 -4.86
N LEU A 110 -1.30 -5.31 -3.79
CA LEU A 110 -0.33 -6.40 -3.69
C LEU A 110 -0.53 -7.25 -2.43
N LEU A 111 -0.36 -6.68 -1.22
CA LEU A 111 -0.27 -7.47 0.01
C LEU A 111 -1.48 -8.37 0.25
N ARG A 112 -2.71 -7.88 0.08
CA ARG A 112 -3.93 -8.66 0.34
C ARG A 112 -4.05 -9.94 -0.51
N ASN A 113 -3.33 -10.00 -1.64
CA ASN A 113 -3.36 -11.12 -2.56
C ASN A 113 -2.28 -12.17 -2.24
N THR A 114 -1.37 -11.89 -1.31
CA THR A 114 -0.30 -12.84 -0.93
C THR A 114 -0.84 -13.97 -0.05
N PRO A 115 -0.21 -15.17 -0.10
CA PRO A 115 -0.63 -16.29 0.74
C PRO A 115 -0.37 -16.06 2.23
N PHE A 116 0.58 -15.18 2.58
CA PHE A 116 1.00 -14.86 3.95
C PHE A 116 0.38 -13.58 4.51
N ALA A 117 -0.52 -12.93 3.77
CA ALA A 117 -1.12 -11.64 4.15
C ALA A 117 -1.74 -11.64 5.55
N SER A 118 -2.45 -12.73 5.93
CA SER A 118 -3.09 -12.84 7.25
C SER A 118 -2.08 -12.77 8.40
N ASN A 119 -0.88 -13.31 8.21
CA ASN A 119 0.18 -13.29 9.22
C ASN A 119 0.82 -11.90 9.34
N LEU A 120 0.88 -11.13 8.25
CA LEU A 120 1.49 -9.79 8.24
C LEU A 120 0.75 -8.82 9.14
N CYS A 121 -0.59 -8.92 9.26
CA CYS A 121 -1.41 -7.99 10.05
C CYS A 121 -0.98 -7.90 11.52
N LEU A 122 -0.42 -8.96 12.09
CA LEU A 122 0.01 -9.01 13.50
C LEU A 122 1.53 -8.85 13.68
N LYS A 123 2.31 -8.82 12.60
CA LYS A 123 3.76 -8.68 12.69
C LYS A 123 4.21 -7.26 13.03
N PHE A 124 3.42 -6.27 12.65
CA PHE A 124 3.78 -4.86 12.80
C PHE A 124 3.03 -4.13 13.92
N VAL A 125 2.41 -4.86 14.86
CA VAL A 125 1.68 -4.27 16.01
C VAL A 125 2.58 -3.38 16.90
N ASN A 126 3.88 -3.64 16.93
CA ASN A 126 4.88 -2.86 17.67
C ASN A 126 5.79 -2.03 16.73
N GLY A 127 5.42 -1.88 15.48
CA GLY A 127 6.18 -1.13 14.48
C GLY A 127 6.05 0.39 14.62
N SER A 128 6.63 1.11 13.68
CA SER A 128 6.42 2.55 13.51
C SER A 128 4.93 2.87 13.24
N THR A 129 4.57 4.14 13.32
CA THR A 129 3.17 4.57 13.07
C THR A 129 2.66 4.11 11.70
N LEU A 130 3.48 4.22 10.64
CA LEU A 130 3.07 3.81 9.30
C LEU A 130 3.05 2.29 9.13
N GLU A 131 3.92 1.55 9.78
CA GLU A 131 3.87 0.08 9.80
C GLU A 131 2.58 -0.42 10.48
N ARG A 132 2.21 0.17 11.65
CA ARG A 132 0.96 -0.15 12.34
C ARG A 132 -0.27 0.24 11.50
N TYR A 133 -0.24 1.42 10.87
CA TYR A 133 -1.27 1.85 9.93
C TYR A 133 -1.43 0.83 8.78
N THR A 134 -0.32 0.42 8.15
CA THR A 134 -0.31 -0.56 7.06
C THR A 134 -0.90 -1.90 7.50
N ALA A 135 -0.55 -2.37 8.71
CA ALA A 135 -1.10 -3.61 9.28
C ALA A 135 -2.63 -3.54 9.47
N ILE A 136 -3.15 -2.41 9.97
CA ILE A 136 -4.59 -2.20 10.15
C ILE A 136 -5.30 -2.16 8.79
N ILE A 137 -4.79 -1.41 7.82
CA ILE A 137 -5.37 -1.34 6.46
C ILE A 137 -5.35 -2.70 5.78
N LEU A 138 -4.28 -3.47 5.95
CA LEU A 138 -4.22 -4.83 5.42
C LEU A 138 -5.30 -5.71 6.05
N ALA A 139 -5.49 -5.66 7.38
CA ALA A 139 -6.54 -6.40 8.08
C ALA A 139 -7.94 -6.03 7.55
N ILE A 140 -8.25 -4.76 7.37
CA ILE A 140 -9.49 -4.26 6.77
C ILE A 140 -9.71 -4.85 5.37
N ASN A 141 -8.67 -4.78 4.52
CA ASN A 141 -8.74 -5.35 3.16
C ASN A 141 -9.01 -6.86 3.19
N LEU A 142 -8.41 -7.60 4.12
CA LEU A 142 -8.57 -9.05 4.24
C LEU A 142 -9.96 -9.44 4.77
N ILE A 143 -10.51 -8.70 5.73
CA ILE A 143 -11.89 -8.86 6.19
C ILE A 143 -12.86 -8.66 5.02
N THR A 144 -12.68 -7.60 4.25
CA THR A 144 -13.52 -7.27 3.09
C THR A 144 -13.56 -8.39 2.04
N ILE A 145 -12.48 -9.13 1.85
CA ILE A 145 -12.41 -10.26 0.90
C ILE A 145 -12.64 -11.63 1.56
N GLY A 146 -13.09 -11.67 2.82
CA GLY A 146 -13.46 -12.88 3.53
C GLY A 146 -12.31 -13.83 3.88
N LYS A 147 -11.09 -13.29 4.10
CA LYS A 147 -9.95 -14.11 4.54
C LYS A 147 -10.05 -14.47 6.02
N THR A 148 -9.58 -15.66 6.36
CA THR A 148 -9.48 -16.10 7.75
C THR A 148 -8.39 -15.32 8.49
N LEU A 149 -8.75 -14.75 9.65
CA LEU A 149 -7.89 -13.89 10.49
C LEU A 149 -8.05 -14.26 11.96
N ASP A 150 -7.03 -13.95 12.76
CA ASP A 150 -7.15 -13.93 14.24
C ASP A 150 -7.86 -12.63 14.65
N ILE A 151 -9.20 -12.69 14.61
CA ILE A 151 -10.09 -11.56 14.89
C ILE A 151 -9.90 -11.02 16.31
N GLU A 152 -9.63 -11.90 17.29
CA GLU A 152 -9.44 -11.48 18.69
C GLU A 152 -8.13 -10.70 18.85
N ALA A 153 -7.05 -11.16 18.23
CA ALA A 153 -5.77 -10.44 18.27
C ALA A 153 -5.87 -9.09 17.54
N LEU A 154 -6.54 -9.04 16.38
CA LEU A 154 -6.76 -7.80 15.64
C LEU A 154 -7.64 -6.82 16.43
N GLN A 155 -8.67 -7.31 17.13
CA GLN A 155 -9.51 -6.47 17.99
C GLN A 155 -8.70 -5.85 19.14
N ARG A 156 -7.86 -6.64 19.82
CA ARG A 156 -6.96 -6.12 20.86
C ARG A 156 -6.00 -5.08 20.32
N PHE A 157 -5.41 -5.33 19.16
CA PHE A 157 -4.52 -4.37 18.49
C PHE A 157 -5.24 -3.06 18.17
N ALA A 158 -6.42 -3.13 17.55
CA ALA A 158 -7.20 -1.95 17.21
C ALA A 158 -7.59 -1.13 18.45
N LEU A 159 -7.98 -1.78 19.56
CA LEU A 159 -8.28 -1.10 20.83
C LEU A 159 -7.05 -0.38 21.40
N THR A 160 -5.87 -1.01 21.35
CA THR A 160 -4.61 -0.38 21.78
C THR A 160 -4.31 0.87 20.94
N GLU A 161 -4.54 0.84 19.63
CA GLU A 161 -4.34 2.01 18.75
C GLU A 161 -5.37 3.11 19.02
N ILE A 162 -6.61 2.76 19.36
CA ILE A 162 -7.63 3.75 19.79
C ILE A 162 -7.19 4.43 21.08
N ASP A 163 -6.74 3.67 22.08
CA ASP A 163 -6.28 4.21 23.37
C ASP A 163 -5.03 5.08 23.22
N SER A 164 -4.14 4.78 22.24
CA SER A 164 -2.96 5.59 21.95
C SER A 164 -3.31 6.98 21.42
N ASN A 165 -4.51 7.15 20.87
CA ASN A 165 -5.03 8.39 20.27
C ASN A 165 -4.10 8.99 19.19
N ASN A 166 -3.33 8.16 18.48
CA ASN A 166 -2.46 8.60 17.40
C ASN A 166 -3.31 9.07 16.21
N PRO A 167 -3.14 10.31 15.70
CA PRO A 167 -4.00 10.87 14.67
C PRO A 167 -3.96 10.11 13.34
N THR A 168 -2.89 9.39 13.05
CA THR A 168 -2.74 8.60 11.81
C THR A 168 -3.45 7.26 11.91
N THR A 169 -3.33 6.54 13.04
CA THR A 169 -3.88 5.18 13.19
C THR A 169 -5.29 5.17 13.78
N LEU A 170 -5.67 6.18 14.56
CA LEU A 170 -6.98 6.25 15.22
C LEU A 170 -8.19 6.07 14.29
N PRO A 171 -8.29 6.77 13.13
CA PRO A 171 -9.45 6.62 12.25
C PRO A 171 -9.58 5.20 11.69
N VAL A 172 -8.45 4.61 11.27
CA VAL A 172 -8.45 3.26 10.67
C VAL A 172 -8.62 2.17 11.72
N ALA A 173 -8.15 2.38 12.97
CA ALA A 173 -8.38 1.47 14.07
C ALA A 173 -9.88 1.42 14.46
N LYS A 174 -10.57 2.55 14.50
CA LYS A 174 -12.02 2.60 14.70
C LYS A 174 -12.76 1.85 13.60
N ARG A 175 -12.40 2.09 12.34
CA ARG A 175 -12.97 1.37 11.20
C ARG A 175 -12.74 -0.15 11.33
N LEU A 176 -11.54 -0.58 11.72
CA LEU A 176 -11.27 -2.01 11.90
C LEU A 176 -12.20 -2.64 12.96
N ILE A 177 -12.50 -1.94 14.05
CA ILE A 177 -13.46 -2.42 15.07
C ILE A 177 -14.87 -2.57 14.47
N GLU A 178 -15.32 -1.61 13.65
CA GLU A 178 -16.61 -1.66 12.97
C GLU A 178 -16.67 -2.86 12.00
N ASP A 179 -15.64 -3.02 11.14
CA ASP A 179 -15.54 -4.12 10.18
C ASP A 179 -15.50 -5.50 10.89
N ILE A 180 -14.81 -5.60 12.05
CA ILE A 180 -14.80 -6.81 12.90
C ILE A 180 -16.19 -7.11 13.45
N ALA A 181 -16.93 -6.11 13.91
CA ALA A 181 -18.28 -6.29 14.45
C ALA A 181 -19.24 -6.81 13.35
N GLU A 182 -19.16 -6.24 12.14
CA GLU A 182 -19.92 -6.72 10.99
C GLU A 182 -19.54 -8.16 10.61
N TYR A 183 -18.24 -8.46 10.51
CA TYR A 183 -17.74 -9.81 10.20
C TYR A 183 -18.26 -10.86 11.17
N LYS A 184 -18.29 -10.57 12.48
CA LYS A 184 -18.83 -11.48 13.51
C LYS A 184 -20.33 -11.72 13.34
N ASN A 185 -21.11 -10.70 12.97
CA ASN A 185 -22.54 -10.80 12.75
C ASN A 185 -22.92 -11.65 11.54
N PHE A 186 -22.07 -11.69 10.50
CA PHE A 186 -22.31 -12.48 9.30
C PHE A 186 -21.84 -13.94 9.39
N ASN A 187 -20.97 -14.27 10.35
CA ASN A 187 -20.37 -15.61 10.49
C ASN A 187 -20.83 -16.35 11.78
N LEU A 188 -21.84 -15.84 12.47
CA LEU A 188 -22.61 -16.49 13.52
C LEU A 188 -23.94 -16.95 12.98
#